data_6638179f9dd53e61d95979e5f6c6e892
#
_entry.id   6638179f9dd53e61d95979e5f6c6e892
#
_cell.length_a   1.000
_cell.length_b   1.000
_cell.length_c   1.000
_cell.angle_alpha   90.00
_cell.angle_beta   90.00
_cell.angle_gamma   90.00
#
_symmetry.space_group_name_H-M   'P 1'
#
loop_
_entity.id
_entity.type
_entity.pdbx_description
1 polymer ?
#
loop_
_entity_poly.entity_id
_entity_poly.type
_entity_poly.pdbx_seq_one_letter_code
_entity_poly.pdbx_strand_id
1 'polypeptide(L)'
;NLSMDFPLQSDTSEMGLLIASIHETKRELKKYIKDIDTKLAEMAKGNMSLTVANDYRGEFLPIQIAMGEILNSLNDALYHINDTAENVSLQSKKMASSAEVLSNGAVQQAATVEQLSQGIQTIANQVSRTSSDANTAKDCSIESTTQLEICGEKMKSLTGAIEDIATSSRQIAGIIKTIEDIALQTNLLALNAAVEAARAGEAGKGFVVVANEVQTLASKSSESAKNITKLIEESVRLVKYGTFLSEETTSALSSVVSSAQQTMQIVEGIADSAANQAESLQQLTQG
;
A
#
# COMPACT_ATOMS: atom_id res chain seq x y z
N ASN A 1 27.80 -20.15 -97.50
CA ASN A 1 27.46 -21.27 -96.62
C ASN A 1 28.75 -21.96 -96.16
N LEU A 2 29.15 -21.82 -94.93
CA LEU A 2 30.42 -22.35 -94.32
C LEU A 2 30.41 -23.92 -94.32
N SER A 3 29.26 -24.56 -94.43
CA SER A 3 29.14 -26.00 -94.47
C SER A 3 29.32 -26.59 -95.89
N MET A 4 29.29 -25.78 -96.95
CA MET A 4 29.56 -26.31 -98.33
C MET A 4 31.01 -26.71 -98.45
N ASP A 5 31.27 -27.85 -99.03
CA ASP A 5 32.65 -28.24 -99.48
C ASP A 5 33.13 -27.36 -100.63
N PHE A 6 34.34 -26.90 -100.46
CA PHE A 6 35.01 -26.14 -101.53
C PHE A 6 36.04 -27.01 -102.17
N PRO A 7 35.68 -27.59 -103.32
CA PRO A 7 36.37 -28.73 -103.89
C PRO A 7 37.69 -28.36 -104.65
N LEU A 8 38.16 -27.14 -104.52
CA LEU A 8 39.40 -26.72 -105.14
C LEU A 8 40.63 -27.15 -104.30
N GLN A 9 41.61 -27.81 -104.93
CA GLN A 9 42.84 -28.23 -104.28
C GLN A 9 43.86 -27.10 -104.25
N SER A 10 44.57 -26.92 -103.14
CA SER A 10 45.67 -25.98 -103.00
C SER A 10 46.97 -26.60 -103.62
N ASP A 11 47.68 -25.85 -104.42
CA ASP A 11 49.03 -26.18 -104.95
C ASP A 11 49.97 -24.98 -104.67
N THR A 12 51.21 -25.02 -105.14
CA THR A 12 52.21 -24.00 -104.95
C THR A 12 52.10 -22.78 -105.87
N SER A 13 51.07 -22.74 -106.75
CA SER A 13 50.74 -21.60 -107.62
C SER A 13 50.14 -20.43 -106.79
N GLU A 14 50.16 -19.24 -107.33
CA GLU A 14 49.51 -18.07 -106.64
C GLU A 14 48.01 -18.34 -106.36
N MET A 15 47.35 -19.07 -107.30
CA MET A 15 45.95 -19.48 -107.11
C MET A 15 45.83 -20.58 -106.07
N GLY A 16 46.75 -21.51 -105.95
CA GLY A 16 46.77 -22.49 -104.89
C GLY A 16 47.00 -21.91 -103.52
N LEU A 17 47.87 -20.89 -103.37
CA LEU A 17 48.04 -20.15 -102.11
C LEU A 17 46.74 -19.39 -101.73
N LEU A 18 46.04 -18.79 -102.72
CA LEU A 18 44.73 -18.12 -102.43
C LEU A 18 43.69 -19.14 -101.96
N ILE A 19 43.62 -20.33 -102.55
CA ILE A 19 42.72 -21.42 -102.22
C ILE A 19 43.06 -21.90 -100.77
N ALA A 20 44.34 -22.09 -100.41
CA ALA A 20 44.79 -22.45 -99.08
C ALA A 20 44.32 -21.43 -98.03
N SER A 21 44.47 -20.13 -98.36
CA SER A 21 44.04 -19.03 -97.47
C SER A 21 42.53 -19.00 -97.23
N ILE A 22 41.76 -19.28 -98.30
CA ILE A 22 40.28 -19.42 -98.25
C ILE A 22 39.90 -20.63 -97.35
N HIS A 23 40.54 -21.77 -97.51
CA HIS A 23 40.31 -22.95 -96.69
C HIS A 23 40.64 -22.72 -95.22
N GLU A 24 41.72 -22.05 -94.98
CA GLU A 24 42.10 -21.71 -93.62
C GLU A 24 41.13 -20.72 -92.96
N THR A 25 40.76 -19.66 -93.66
CA THR A 25 39.74 -18.71 -93.25
C THR A 25 38.41 -19.39 -92.92
N LYS A 26 37.94 -20.27 -93.83
CA LYS A 26 36.70 -21.08 -93.68
C LYS A 26 36.81 -21.96 -92.40
N ARG A 27 37.95 -22.61 -92.20
CA ARG A 27 38.18 -23.48 -91.01
C ARG A 27 38.14 -22.66 -89.68
N GLU A 28 38.82 -21.55 -89.68
CA GLU A 28 38.81 -20.69 -88.50
C GLU A 28 37.43 -20.08 -88.20
N LEU A 29 36.73 -19.58 -89.20
CA LEU A 29 35.35 -19.09 -89.06
C LEU A 29 34.41 -20.20 -88.51
N LYS A 30 34.49 -21.42 -89.04
CA LYS A 30 33.69 -22.57 -88.56
C LYS A 30 33.98 -22.94 -87.14
N LYS A 31 35.27 -22.84 -86.75
CA LYS A 31 35.71 -23.08 -85.39
C LYS A 31 35.12 -22.01 -84.41
N TYR A 32 35.16 -20.74 -84.77
CA TYR A 32 34.62 -19.64 -83.95
C TYR A 32 33.09 -19.77 -83.77
N ILE A 33 32.38 -19.98 -84.87
CA ILE A 33 30.90 -20.14 -84.83
C ILE A 33 30.49 -21.34 -83.99
N LYS A 34 31.17 -22.49 -84.16
CA LYS A 34 30.89 -23.66 -83.33
C LYS A 34 31.18 -23.46 -81.84
N ASP A 35 32.28 -22.77 -81.55
CA ASP A 35 32.63 -22.46 -80.11
C ASP A 35 31.60 -21.49 -79.49
N ILE A 36 31.23 -20.42 -80.20
CA ILE A 36 30.17 -19.49 -79.79
C ILE A 36 28.84 -20.24 -79.56
N ASP A 37 28.42 -21.04 -80.50
CA ASP A 37 27.16 -21.80 -80.42
C ASP A 37 27.17 -22.74 -79.19
N THR A 38 28.28 -23.50 -79.01
CA THR A 38 28.42 -24.39 -77.87
C THR A 38 28.38 -23.68 -76.57
N LYS A 39 29.11 -22.56 -76.44
CA LYS A 39 29.16 -21.78 -75.18
C LYS A 39 27.85 -21.09 -74.84
N LEU A 40 27.18 -20.52 -75.88
CA LEU A 40 25.88 -19.90 -75.66
C LEU A 40 24.81 -20.97 -75.29
N ALA A 41 24.87 -22.18 -75.96
CA ALA A 41 23.98 -23.27 -75.62
C ALA A 41 24.19 -23.77 -74.16
N GLU A 42 25.41 -23.85 -73.68
CA GLU A 42 25.68 -24.25 -72.33
C GLU A 42 25.27 -23.14 -71.32
N MET A 43 25.50 -21.86 -71.64
CA MET A 43 24.99 -20.72 -70.82
C MET A 43 23.45 -20.78 -70.74
N ALA A 44 22.76 -21.06 -71.82
CA ALA A 44 21.31 -21.19 -71.86
C ALA A 44 20.78 -22.36 -71.01
N LYS A 45 21.61 -23.39 -70.78
CA LYS A 45 21.29 -24.50 -69.84
C LYS A 45 21.63 -24.13 -68.34
N GLY A 46 22.11 -22.93 -68.07
CA GLY A 46 22.50 -22.50 -66.74
C GLY A 46 23.94 -22.84 -66.34
N ASN A 47 24.78 -23.36 -67.27
CA ASN A 47 26.19 -23.57 -66.98
C ASN A 47 26.95 -22.26 -67.12
N MET A 48 27.18 -21.57 -65.98
CA MET A 48 27.90 -20.30 -65.93
C MET A 48 29.38 -20.47 -65.56
N SER A 49 29.85 -21.72 -65.37
CA SER A 49 31.26 -22.01 -65.02
C SER A 49 32.14 -22.16 -66.28
N LEU A 50 31.71 -21.62 -67.40
CA LEU A 50 32.43 -21.69 -68.66
C LEU A 50 33.61 -20.73 -68.73
N THR A 51 34.69 -21.15 -69.38
CA THR A 51 35.82 -20.28 -69.69
C THR A 51 35.78 -19.86 -71.15
N VAL A 52 35.73 -18.56 -71.44
CA VAL A 52 35.82 -18.04 -72.82
C VAL A 52 37.31 -17.80 -73.15
N ALA A 53 38.06 -18.93 -73.27
CA ALA A 53 39.53 -18.92 -73.39
C ALA A 53 40.03 -19.23 -74.81
N ASN A 54 39.25 -19.01 -75.91
CA ASN A 54 39.74 -19.20 -77.24
C ASN A 54 40.33 -17.93 -77.81
N ASP A 55 41.38 -18.12 -78.66
CA ASP A 55 42.11 -17.02 -79.26
C ASP A 55 41.34 -16.55 -80.52
N TYR A 56 40.29 -15.72 -80.32
CA TYR A 56 39.53 -15.15 -81.41
C TYR A 56 40.34 -13.99 -82.03
N ARG A 57 40.34 -13.86 -83.33
CA ARG A 57 41.11 -12.86 -84.09
C ARG A 57 40.17 -11.94 -84.88
N GLY A 58 40.67 -10.72 -85.15
CA GLY A 58 39.97 -9.71 -85.92
C GLY A 58 38.62 -9.35 -85.34
N GLU A 59 37.59 -9.28 -86.17
CA GLU A 59 36.24 -8.87 -85.79
C GLU A 59 35.50 -9.84 -84.85
N PHE A 60 36.07 -11.02 -84.53
CA PHE A 60 35.52 -11.96 -83.55
C PHE A 60 36.00 -11.72 -82.10
N LEU A 61 37.08 -10.98 -81.95
CA LEU A 61 37.61 -10.65 -80.60
C LEU A 61 36.58 -9.91 -79.72
N PRO A 62 35.84 -8.90 -80.24
CA PRO A 62 34.79 -8.23 -79.46
C PRO A 62 33.71 -9.18 -78.94
N ILE A 63 33.35 -10.24 -79.73
CA ILE A 63 32.36 -11.26 -79.34
C ILE A 63 32.89 -12.07 -78.14
N GLN A 64 34.18 -12.45 -78.18
CA GLN A 64 34.80 -13.16 -77.10
C GLN A 64 34.75 -12.34 -75.77
N ILE A 65 35.09 -11.04 -75.84
CA ILE A 65 35.08 -10.11 -74.76
C ILE A 65 33.65 -9.98 -74.22
N ALA A 66 32.66 -9.71 -75.05
CA ALA A 66 31.27 -9.57 -74.73
C ALA A 66 30.69 -10.86 -74.02
N MET A 67 31.04 -12.03 -74.54
CA MET A 67 30.65 -13.30 -73.88
C MET A 67 31.25 -13.46 -72.50
N GLY A 68 32.51 -13.04 -72.27
CA GLY A 68 33.18 -13.05 -71.02
C GLY A 68 32.52 -12.08 -70.04
N GLU A 69 32.19 -10.85 -70.47
CA GLU A 69 31.49 -9.84 -69.69
C GLU A 69 30.08 -10.33 -69.25
N ILE A 70 29.34 -10.96 -70.20
CA ILE A 70 28.02 -11.55 -69.88
C ILE A 70 28.16 -12.64 -68.80
N LEU A 71 29.11 -13.56 -68.95
CA LEU A 71 29.34 -14.62 -67.97
C LEU A 71 29.70 -14.06 -66.57
N ASN A 72 30.59 -13.09 -66.51
CA ASN A 72 30.98 -12.45 -65.27
C ASN A 72 29.78 -11.76 -64.59
N SER A 73 29.04 -10.91 -65.37
CA SER A 73 27.87 -10.22 -64.86
C SER A 73 26.77 -11.17 -64.37
N LEU A 74 26.55 -12.28 -65.07
CA LEU A 74 25.59 -13.32 -64.64
C LEU A 74 26.06 -14.06 -63.39
N ASN A 75 27.34 -14.39 -63.27
CA ASN A 75 27.90 -15.01 -62.07
C ASN A 75 27.82 -14.08 -60.89
N ASP A 76 28.16 -12.81 -61.02
CA ASP A 76 28.03 -11.81 -59.97
C ASP A 76 26.57 -11.66 -59.50
N ALA A 77 25.63 -11.58 -60.44
CA ALA A 77 24.19 -11.53 -60.15
C ALA A 77 23.72 -12.77 -59.38
N LEU A 78 24.12 -13.97 -59.82
CA LEU A 78 23.79 -15.23 -59.17
C LEU A 78 24.40 -15.31 -57.75
N TYR A 79 25.63 -14.85 -57.59
CA TYR A 79 26.29 -14.76 -56.26
C TYR A 79 25.50 -13.86 -55.33
N HIS A 80 25.13 -12.65 -55.75
CA HIS A 80 24.36 -11.73 -54.96
C HIS A 80 22.93 -12.28 -54.63
N ILE A 81 22.29 -12.97 -55.58
CA ILE A 81 21.01 -13.63 -55.34
C ILE A 81 21.15 -14.70 -54.27
N ASN A 82 22.19 -15.53 -54.32
CA ASN A 82 22.44 -16.59 -53.34
C ASN A 82 22.71 -16.01 -51.97
N ASP A 83 23.59 -14.99 -51.86
CA ASP A 83 23.90 -14.30 -50.60
C ASP A 83 22.64 -13.66 -49.99
N THR A 84 21.86 -12.98 -50.81
CA THR A 84 20.59 -12.38 -50.39
C THR A 84 19.59 -13.45 -49.91
N ALA A 85 19.48 -14.57 -50.62
CA ALA A 85 18.59 -15.69 -50.23
C ALA A 85 19.01 -16.31 -48.89
N GLU A 86 20.32 -16.48 -48.66
CA GLU A 86 20.86 -16.98 -47.40
C GLU A 86 20.56 -15.98 -46.24
N ASN A 87 20.80 -14.69 -46.47
CA ASN A 87 20.47 -13.64 -45.51
C ASN A 87 18.98 -13.57 -45.18
N VAL A 88 18.09 -13.67 -46.17
CA VAL A 88 16.62 -13.75 -45.96
C VAL A 88 16.25 -14.99 -45.16
N SER A 89 16.86 -16.16 -45.48
CA SER A 89 16.63 -17.37 -44.68
C SER A 89 17.05 -17.23 -43.22
N LEU A 90 18.23 -16.64 -42.97
CA LEU A 90 18.71 -16.40 -41.63
C LEU A 90 17.81 -15.42 -40.87
N GLN A 91 17.41 -14.32 -41.48
CA GLN A 91 16.50 -13.33 -40.90
C GLN A 91 15.13 -13.92 -40.59
N SER A 92 14.61 -14.78 -41.51
CA SER A 92 13.34 -15.49 -41.31
C SER A 92 13.38 -16.40 -40.08
N LYS A 93 14.47 -17.14 -39.88
CA LYS A 93 14.68 -17.94 -38.67
C LYS A 93 14.73 -17.10 -37.40
N LYS A 94 15.43 -15.97 -37.44
CA LYS A 94 15.46 -15.02 -36.29
C LYS A 94 14.08 -14.47 -36.00
N MET A 95 13.32 -14.11 -37.03
CA MET A 95 11.94 -13.61 -36.85
C MET A 95 11.02 -14.66 -36.25
N ALA A 96 11.11 -15.92 -36.68
CA ALA A 96 10.35 -17.01 -36.08
C ALA A 96 10.66 -17.20 -34.60
N SER A 97 11.96 -17.20 -34.24
CA SER A 97 12.38 -17.28 -32.83
C SER A 97 11.91 -16.08 -32.00
N SER A 98 11.97 -14.86 -32.56
CA SER A 98 11.47 -13.67 -31.88
C SER A 98 9.94 -13.70 -31.69
N ALA A 99 9.20 -14.23 -32.66
CA ALA A 99 7.77 -14.41 -32.54
C ALA A 99 7.38 -15.41 -31.46
N GLU A 100 8.15 -16.49 -31.31
CA GLU A 100 7.97 -17.48 -30.24
C GLU A 100 8.21 -16.84 -28.85
N VAL A 101 9.30 -16.08 -28.68
CA VAL A 101 9.59 -15.34 -27.45
C VAL A 101 8.47 -14.34 -27.14
N LEU A 102 7.99 -13.61 -28.12
CA LEU A 102 6.88 -12.66 -27.97
C LEU A 102 5.59 -13.38 -27.57
N SER A 103 5.28 -14.51 -28.19
CA SER A 103 4.10 -15.32 -27.86
C SER A 103 4.16 -15.81 -26.41
N ASN A 104 5.31 -16.35 -25.98
CA ASN A 104 5.50 -16.80 -24.60
C ASN A 104 5.41 -15.62 -23.62
N GLY A 105 5.98 -14.47 -23.98
CA GLY A 105 5.85 -13.23 -23.19
C GLY A 105 4.40 -12.76 -23.05
N ALA A 106 3.62 -12.82 -24.11
CA ALA A 106 2.20 -12.47 -24.09
C ALA A 106 1.37 -13.40 -23.18
N VAL A 107 1.62 -14.71 -23.23
CA VAL A 107 0.98 -15.68 -22.34
C VAL A 107 1.33 -15.42 -20.87
N GLN A 108 2.61 -15.16 -20.58
CA GLN A 108 3.05 -14.82 -19.22
C GLN A 108 2.42 -13.50 -18.73
N GLN A 109 2.33 -12.52 -19.62
CA GLN A 109 1.69 -11.23 -19.30
C GLN A 109 0.19 -11.41 -19.00
N ALA A 110 -0.52 -12.21 -19.79
CA ALA A 110 -1.93 -12.53 -19.55
C ALA A 110 -2.14 -13.19 -18.17
N ALA A 111 -1.29 -14.16 -17.80
CA ALA A 111 -1.35 -14.80 -16.49
C ALA A 111 -1.08 -13.80 -15.35
N THR A 112 -0.13 -12.87 -15.54
CA THR A 112 0.16 -11.82 -14.55
C THR A 112 -0.99 -10.84 -14.39
N VAL A 113 -1.67 -10.45 -15.48
CA VAL A 113 -2.85 -9.58 -15.46
C VAL A 113 -4.01 -10.27 -14.72
N GLU A 114 -4.20 -11.57 -14.93
CA GLU A 114 -5.22 -12.33 -14.20
C GLU A 114 -4.94 -12.39 -12.68
N GLN A 115 -3.69 -12.64 -12.28
CA GLN A 115 -3.28 -12.57 -10.87
C GLN A 115 -3.47 -11.17 -10.29
N LEU A 116 -3.15 -10.12 -11.04
CA LEU A 116 -3.36 -8.74 -10.64
C LEU A 116 -4.85 -8.44 -10.40
N SER A 117 -5.71 -8.90 -11.32
CA SER A 117 -7.17 -8.74 -11.18
C SER A 117 -7.70 -9.41 -9.91
N GLN A 118 -7.25 -10.63 -9.59
CA GLN A 118 -7.60 -11.33 -8.36
C GLN A 118 -7.09 -10.57 -7.13
N GLY A 119 -5.88 -10.03 -7.20
CA GLY A 119 -5.31 -9.18 -6.14
C GLY A 119 -6.13 -7.91 -5.89
N ILE A 120 -6.54 -7.22 -6.94
CA ILE A 120 -7.41 -6.04 -6.86
C ILE A 120 -8.75 -6.38 -6.21
N GLN A 121 -9.38 -7.51 -6.59
CA GLN A 121 -10.64 -7.95 -5.98
C GLN A 121 -10.50 -8.22 -4.48
N THR A 122 -9.38 -8.83 -4.09
CA THR A 122 -9.07 -9.08 -2.66
C THR A 122 -8.94 -7.77 -1.89
N ILE A 123 -8.21 -6.80 -2.45
CA ILE A 123 -8.04 -5.47 -1.84
C ILE A 123 -9.38 -4.74 -1.77
N ALA A 124 -10.21 -4.81 -2.81
CA ALA A 124 -11.55 -4.19 -2.81
C ALA A 124 -12.44 -4.73 -1.68
N ASN A 125 -12.43 -6.04 -1.44
CA ASN A 125 -13.13 -6.66 -0.33
C ASN A 125 -12.57 -6.19 1.03
N GLN A 126 -11.23 -6.06 1.15
CA GLN A 126 -10.59 -5.58 2.37
C GLN A 126 -10.95 -4.11 2.65
N VAL A 127 -10.95 -3.24 1.65
CA VAL A 127 -11.35 -1.84 1.75
C VAL A 127 -12.81 -1.71 2.19
N SER A 128 -13.70 -2.51 1.60
CA SER A 128 -15.12 -2.55 2.00
C SER A 128 -15.29 -2.94 3.49
N ARG A 129 -14.53 -3.94 3.94
CA ARG A 129 -14.51 -4.34 5.36
C ARG A 129 -13.98 -3.23 6.25
N THR A 130 -12.87 -2.60 5.88
CA THR A 130 -12.29 -1.47 6.63
C THR A 130 -13.31 -0.34 6.79
N SER A 131 -14.06 -0.01 5.75
CA SER A 131 -15.14 1.01 5.82
C SER A 131 -16.26 0.59 6.78
N SER A 132 -16.69 -0.67 6.75
CA SER A 132 -17.69 -1.22 7.67
C SER A 132 -17.21 -1.19 9.13
N ASP A 133 -15.97 -1.64 9.37
CA ASP A 133 -15.35 -1.66 10.70
C ASP A 133 -15.19 -0.25 11.27
N ALA A 134 -14.80 0.72 10.42
CA ALA A 134 -14.72 2.12 10.79
C ALA A 134 -16.10 2.68 11.20
N ASN A 135 -17.17 2.39 10.45
CA ASN A 135 -18.51 2.81 10.83
C ASN A 135 -18.95 2.19 12.17
N THR A 136 -18.67 0.92 12.38
CA THR A 136 -18.96 0.25 13.66
C THR A 136 -18.19 0.88 14.82
N ALA A 137 -16.91 1.20 14.63
CA ALA A 137 -16.09 1.88 15.63
C ALA A 137 -16.58 3.30 15.92
N LYS A 138 -17.09 4.02 14.91
CA LYS A 138 -17.76 5.31 15.07
C LYS A 138 -18.98 5.21 15.98
N ASP A 139 -19.86 4.24 15.72
CA ASP A 139 -21.08 4.01 16.51
C ASP A 139 -20.74 3.66 17.95
N CYS A 140 -19.77 2.78 18.20
CA CYS A 140 -19.26 2.46 19.54
C CYS A 140 -18.67 3.69 20.26
N SER A 141 -17.98 4.59 19.52
CA SER A 141 -17.41 5.80 20.09
C SER A 141 -18.51 6.80 20.51
N ILE A 142 -19.58 6.91 19.72
CA ILE A 142 -20.76 7.75 20.05
C ILE A 142 -21.44 7.22 21.33
N GLU A 143 -21.69 5.90 21.39
CA GLU A 143 -22.28 5.28 22.57
C GLU A 143 -21.41 5.47 23.80
N SER A 144 -20.08 5.28 23.69
CA SER A 144 -19.12 5.51 24.76
C SER A 144 -19.15 6.96 25.26
N THR A 145 -19.20 7.93 24.35
CA THR A 145 -19.28 9.36 24.72
C THR A 145 -20.58 9.65 25.48
N THR A 146 -21.71 9.10 25.03
CA THR A 146 -23.00 9.23 25.70
C THR A 146 -22.96 8.64 27.13
N GLN A 147 -22.35 7.48 27.32
CA GLN A 147 -22.19 6.87 28.63
C GLN A 147 -21.28 7.71 29.55
N LEU A 148 -20.23 8.30 29.01
CA LEU A 148 -19.34 9.19 29.76
C LEU A 148 -20.03 10.49 30.19
N GLU A 149 -20.90 11.05 29.37
CA GLU A 149 -21.76 12.20 29.72
C GLU A 149 -22.67 11.87 30.90
N ILE A 150 -23.35 10.71 30.84
CA ILE A 150 -24.18 10.18 31.95
C ILE A 150 -23.33 10.01 33.19
N CYS A 151 -22.11 9.47 33.11
CA CYS A 151 -21.19 9.36 34.23
C CYS A 151 -20.84 10.73 34.79
N GLY A 152 -20.57 11.73 33.96
CA GLY A 152 -20.30 13.10 34.36
C GLY A 152 -21.47 13.71 35.17
N GLU A 153 -22.71 13.53 34.73
CA GLU A 153 -23.90 13.98 35.46
C GLU A 153 -24.07 13.26 36.84
N LYS A 154 -23.76 11.97 36.91
CA LYS A 154 -23.74 11.22 38.15
C LYS A 154 -22.67 11.70 39.11
N MET A 155 -21.45 12.01 38.58
CA MET A 155 -20.39 12.58 39.43
C MET A 155 -20.75 13.95 39.94
N LYS A 156 -21.39 14.80 39.18
CA LYS A 156 -21.91 16.09 39.61
C LYS A 156 -22.94 15.94 40.76
N SER A 157 -23.85 14.96 40.59
CA SER A 157 -24.84 14.65 41.62
C SER A 157 -24.18 14.13 42.91
N LEU A 158 -23.13 13.28 42.76
CA LEU A 158 -22.33 12.78 43.92
C LEU A 158 -21.63 13.91 44.64
N THR A 159 -21.00 14.84 43.93
CA THR A 159 -20.35 16.03 44.51
C THR A 159 -21.35 16.86 45.29
N GLY A 160 -22.55 17.08 44.74
CA GLY A 160 -23.63 17.77 45.47
C GLY A 160 -24.03 17.06 46.75
N ALA A 161 -24.22 15.73 46.72
CA ALA A 161 -24.55 14.95 47.92
C ALA A 161 -23.44 15.00 48.99
N ILE A 162 -22.16 14.98 48.60
CA ILE A 162 -21.03 15.13 49.47
C ILE A 162 -21.04 16.54 50.14
N GLU A 163 -21.39 17.57 49.40
CA GLU A 163 -21.49 18.95 49.92
C GLU A 163 -22.65 19.12 50.90
N ASP A 164 -23.77 18.45 50.67
CA ASP A 164 -24.89 18.37 51.61
C ASP A 164 -24.48 17.68 52.91
N ILE A 165 -23.72 16.58 52.85
CA ILE A 165 -23.15 15.89 54.03
C ILE A 165 -22.21 16.82 54.77
N ALA A 166 -21.36 17.58 54.07
CA ALA A 166 -20.46 18.57 54.70
C ALA A 166 -21.24 19.63 55.46
N THR A 167 -22.32 20.10 54.88
CA THR A 167 -23.18 21.12 55.49
C THR A 167 -23.91 20.58 56.71
N SER A 168 -24.48 19.38 56.62
CA SER A 168 -25.14 18.69 57.73
C SER A 168 -24.16 18.42 58.88
N SER A 169 -22.93 17.95 58.55
CA SER A 169 -21.89 17.71 59.56
C SER A 169 -21.50 19.00 60.32
N ARG A 170 -21.41 20.13 59.63
CA ARG A 170 -21.15 21.43 60.26
C ARG A 170 -22.29 21.88 61.15
N GLN A 171 -23.56 21.65 60.79
CA GLN A 171 -24.70 21.93 61.64
C GLN A 171 -24.70 21.06 62.93
N ILE A 172 -24.43 19.76 62.79
CA ILE A 172 -24.32 18.85 63.94
C ILE A 172 -23.19 19.30 64.84
N ALA A 173 -22.04 19.70 64.30
CA ALA A 173 -20.94 20.25 65.11
C ALA A 173 -21.40 21.46 65.95
N GLY A 174 -22.21 22.35 65.37
CA GLY A 174 -22.82 23.48 66.13
C GLY A 174 -23.75 23.04 67.25
N ILE A 175 -24.60 22.05 66.96
CA ILE A 175 -25.53 21.49 67.99
C ILE A 175 -24.73 20.85 69.16
N ILE A 176 -23.71 20.03 68.84
CA ILE A 176 -22.88 19.35 69.83
C ILE A 176 -22.14 20.35 70.72
N LYS A 177 -21.64 21.45 70.10
CA LYS A 177 -21.03 22.55 70.91
C LYS A 177 -22.01 23.17 71.89
N THR A 178 -23.25 23.39 71.44
CA THR A 178 -24.32 23.89 72.35
C THR A 178 -24.60 22.90 73.51
N ILE A 179 -24.60 21.57 73.22
CA ILE A 179 -24.80 20.50 74.19
C ILE A 179 -23.63 20.52 75.23
N GLU A 180 -22.39 20.70 74.75
CA GLU A 180 -21.21 20.81 75.63
C GLU A 180 -21.30 22.04 76.56
N ASP A 181 -21.72 23.16 75.98
CA ASP A 181 -21.95 24.39 76.78
C ASP A 181 -23.05 24.21 77.85
N ILE A 182 -24.20 23.55 77.49
CA ILE A 182 -25.26 23.20 78.40
C ILE A 182 -24.77 22.26 79.52
N ALA A 183 -23.98 21.24 79.15
CA ALA A 183 -23.41 20.31 80.12
C ALA A 183 -22.47 21.04 81.08
N LEU A 184 -21.66 21.96 80.61
CA LEU A 184 -20.78 22.77 81.42
C LEU A 184 -21.57 23.66 82.42
N GLN A 185 -22.64 24.35 81.94
CA GLN A 185 -23.50 25.15 82.77
C GLN A 185 -24.23 24.29 83.81
N THR A 186 -24.74 23.10 83.40
CA THR A 186 -25.38 22.16 84.33
C THR A 186 -24.45 21.68 85.43
N ASN A 187 -23.19 21.39 85.03
CA ASN A 187 -22.16 21.02 86.02
C ASN A 187 -21.88 22.15 87.07
N LEU A 188 -21.82 23.40 86.58
CA LEU A 188 -21.64 24.57 87.50
C LEU A 188 -22.87 24.79 88.38
N LEU A 189 -24.10 24.60 87.80
CA LEU A 189 -25.33 24.71 88.65
C LEU A 189 -25.40 23.61 89.68
N ALA A 190 -25.06 22.40 89.32
CA ALA A 190 -25.01 21.27 90.28
C ALA A 190 -23.98 21.46 91.35
N LEU A 191 -22.80 21.99 91.03
CA LEU A 191 -21.76 22.33 91.97
C LEU A 191 -22.27 23.40 93.01
N ASN A 192 -22.88 24.47 92.54
CA ASN A 192 -23.47 25.51 93.33
C ASN A 192 -24.58 24.95 94.25
N ALA A 193 -25.45 24.08 93.71
CA ALA A 193 -26.48 23.41 94.54
C ALA A 193 -25.90 22.49 95.63
N ALA A 194 -24.84 21.73 95.29
CA ALA A 194 -24.15 20.88 96.27
C ALA A 194 -23.52 21.69 97.38
N VAL A 195 -22.93 22.84 97.05
CA VAL A 195 -22.38 23.77 98.08
C VAL A 195 -23.45 24.35 99.02
N GLU A 196 -24.58 24.78 98.41
CA GLU A 196 -25.67 25.36 99.22
C GLU A 196 -26.38 24.29 100.06
N ALA A 197 -26.56 23.08 99.49
CA ALA A 197 -27.08 21.93 100.28
C ALA A 197 -26.17 21.51 101.43
N ALA A 198 -24.84 21.56 101.25
CA ALA A 198 -23.88 21.34 102.32
C ALA A 198 -23.96 22.40 103.37
N ARG A 199 -24.25 23.64 102.99
CA ARG A 199 -24.42 24.79 103.90
C ARG A 199 -25.66 24.67 104.75
N ALA A 200 -26.73 23.96 104.26
CA ALA A 200 -27.96 23.69 105.04
C ALA A 200 -27.80 22.56 106.06
N GLY A 201 -26.65 21.96 106.24
CA GLY A 201 -26.31 20.95 107.20
C GLY A 201 -27.15 19.70 107.12
N GLU A 202 -27.71 19.17 108.24
CA GLU A 202 -28.49 17.95 108.27
C GLU A 202 -29.74 17.98 107.36
N ALA A 203 -30.39 19.12 107.19
CA ALA A 203 -31.56 19.27 106.30
C ALA A 203 -31.25 19.16 104.84
N GLY A 204 -29.98 19.39 104.47
CA GLY A 204 -29.52 19.40 103.08
C GLY A 204 -28.95 18.08 102.58
N LYS A 205 -28.74 17.07 103.42
CA LYS A 205 -28.06 15.78 103.04
C LYS A 205 -28.68 15.11 101.81
N GLY A 206 -30.00 15.04 101.67
CA GLY A 206 -30.68 14.45 100.49
C GLY A 206 -30.41 15.26 99.20
N PHE A 207 -30.36 16.61 99.34
CA PHE A 207 -30.09 17.49 98.22
C PHE A 207 -28.62 17.39 97.74
N VAL A 208 -27.65 17.19 98.67
CA VAL A 208 -26.23 16.95 98.30
C VAL A 208 -26.10 15.71 97.37
N VAL A 209 -26.78 14.62 97.69
CA VAL A 209 -26.73 13.37 96.84
C VAL A 209 -27.26 13.64 95.42
N VAL A 210 -28.41 14.34 95.34
CA VAL A 210 -29.00 14.68 94.04
C VAL A 210 -28.07 15.63 93.27
N ALA A 211 -27.52 16.66 93.92
CA ALA A 211 -26.61 17.57 93.24
C ALA A 211 -25.34 16.89 92.71
N ASN A 212 -24.75 15.98 93.53
CA ASN A 212 -23.59 15.20 93.05
C ASN A 212 -23.94 14.25 91.88
N GLU A 213 -25.14 13.67 91.89
CA GLU A 213 -25.60 12.83 90.77
C GLU A 213 -25.82 13.63 89.47
N VAL A 214 -26.44 14.88 89.60
CA VAL A 214 -26.57 15.82 88.45
C VAL A 214 -25.20 16.26 87.99
N GLN A 215 -24.26 16.51 88.85
CA GLN A 215 -22.87 16.86 88.49
C GLN A 215 -22.19 15.73 87.72
N THR A 216 -22.34 14.51 88.21
CA THR A 216 -21.82 13.29 87.49
C THR A 216 -22.43 13.13 86.09
N LEU A 217 -23.74 13.34 85.98
CA LEU A 217 -24.46 13.26 84.71
C LEU A 217 -24.01 14.34 83.70
N ALA A 218 -23.85 15.58 84.20
CA ALA A 218 -23.33 16.69 83.43
C ALA A 218 -21.90 16.44 82.94
N SER A 219 -21.03 15.90 83.81
CA SER A 219 -19.67 15.53 83.43
C SER A 219 -19.68 14.42 82.27
N LYS A 220 -20.49 13.38 82.45
CA LYS A 220 -20.65 12.31 81.44
C LYS A 220 -21.19 12.88 80.12
N SER A 221 -22.16 13.81 80.20
CA SER A 221 -22.72 14.47 78.99
C SER A 221 -21.66 15.29 78.25
N SER A 222 -20.82 16.07 79.01
CA SER A 222 -19.71 16.83 78.42
C SER A 222 -18.66 15.92 77.79
N GLU A 223 -18.33 14.78 78.39
CA GLU A 223 -17.41 13.78 77.81
C GLU A 223 -17.97 13.16 76.57
N SER A 224 -19.26 12.78 76.52
CA SER A 224 -19.94 12.25 75.39
C SER A 224 -19.97 13.26 74.20
N ALA A 225 -20.26 14.54 74.53
CA ALA A 225 -20.24 15.61 73.52
C ALA A 225 -18.85 15.77 72.89
N LYS A 226 -17.77 15.74 73.69
CA LYS A 226 -16.38 15.78 73.18
C LYS A 226 -16.06 14.59 72.27
N ASN A 227 -16.54 13.39 72.60
CA ASN A 227 -16.34 12.22 71.76
C ASN A 227 -17.08 12.35 70.42
N ILE A 228 -18.32 12.90 70.46
CA ILE A 228 -19.10 13.15 69.22
C ILE A 228 -18.40 14.23 68.37
N THR A 229 -17.86 15.31 69.01
CA THR A 229 -17.08 16.34 68.30
C THR A 229 -15.93 15.73 67.50
N LYS A 230 -15.15 14.80 68.04
CA LYS A 230 -14.07 14.12 67.40
C LYS A 230 -14.60 13.30 66.15
N LEU A 231 -15.72 12.60 66.32
CA LEU A 231 -16.33 11.84 65.19
C LEU A 231 -16.79 12.75 64.08
N ILE A 232 -17.34 13.93 64.43
CA ILE A 232 -17.76 14.90 63.36
C ILE A 232 -16.53 15.52 62.67
N GLU A 233 -15.46 15.85 63.41
CA GLU A 233 -14.21 16.32 62.77
C GLU A 233 -13.63 15.31 61.81
N GLU A 234 -13.66 14.03 62.20
CA GLU A 234 -13.24 12.95 61.28
C GLU A 234 -14.18 12.84 60.11
N SER A 235 -15.49 12.91 60.25
CA SER A 235 -16.48 12.92 59.18
C SER A 235 -16.23 14.07 58.20
N VAL A 236 -15.98 15.30 58.73
CA VAL A 236 -15.65 16.46 57.87
C VAL A 236 -14.35 16.24 57.08
N ARG A 237 -13.35 15.60 57.70
CA ARG A 237 -12.11 15.23 57.00
C ARG A 237 -12.36 14.24 55.87
N LEU A 238 -13.16 13.19 56.12
CA LEU A 238 -13.53 12.20 55.11
C LEU A 238 -14.34 12.82 53.94
N VAL A 239 -15.25 13.73 54.28
CA VAL A 239 -16.04 14.47 53.27
C VAL A 239 -15.13 15.32 52.37
N LYS A 240 -14.18 16.06 52.94
CA LYS A 240 -13.19 16.83 52.16
C LYS A 240 -12.38 15.93 51.23
N TYR A 241 -11.97 14.76 51.70
CA TYR A 241 -11.28 13.77 50.88
C TYR A 241 -12.18 13.21 49.75
N GLY A 242 -13.44 12.96 50.07
CA GLY A 242 -14.44 12.55 49.07
C GLY A 242 -14.68 13.60 47.98
N THR A 243 -14.75 14.90 48.39
CA THR A 243 -14.83 16.00 47.41
C THR A 243 -13.62 16.02 46.45
N PHE A 244 -12.41 15.93 47.02
CA PHE A 244 -11.19 15.90 46.25
C PHE A 244 -11.17 14.74 45.24
N LEU A 245 -11.53 13.51 45.65
CA LEU A 245 -11.62 12.34 44.77
C LEU A 245 -12.69 12.51 43.68
N SER A 246 -13.81 13.15 44.01
CA SER A 246 -14.87 13.43 43.06
C SER A 246 -14.43 14.41 41.97
N GLU A 247 -13.71 15.46 42.33
CA GLU A 247 -13.14 16.44 41.40
C GLU A 247 -12.07 15.80 40.49
N GLU A 248 -11.17 14.99 41.07
CA GLU A 248 -10.16 14.26 40.33
C GLU A 248 -10.81 13.27 39.32
N THR A 249 -11.84 12.53 39.72
CA THR A 249 -12.60 11.64 38.88
C THR A 249 -13.31 12.39 37.73
N THR A 250 -13.89 13.55 38.05
CA THR A 250 -14.55 14.39 37.03
C THR A 250 -13.53 14.90 35.97
N SER A 251 -12.34 15.30 36.42
CA SER A 251 -11.26 15.69 35.51
C SER A 251 -10.80 14.53 34.61
N ALA A 252 -10.64 13.33 35.19
CA ALA A 252 -10.29 12.14 34.45
C ALA A 252 -11.36 11.78 33.38
N LEU A 253 -12.64 11.83 33.75
CA LEU A 253 -13.75 11.60 32.81
C LEU A 253 -13.73 12.62 31.65
N SER A 254 -13.49 13.90 31.94
CA SER A 254 -13.36 14.92 30.90
C SER A 254 -12.23 14.59 29.90
N SER A 255 -11.10 14.09 30.39
CA SER A 255 -9.98 13.65 29.53
C SER A 255 -10.36 12.44 28.67
N VAL A 256 -11.13 11.49 29.20
CA VAL A 256 -11.63 10.34 28.45
C VAL A 256 -12.62 10.77 27.35
N VAL A 257 -13.52 11.73 27.65
CA VAL A 257 -14.43 12.30 26.64
C VAL A 257 -13.64 12.94 25.49
N SER A 258 -12.63 13.75 25.80
CA SER A 258 -11.77 14.35 24.79
C SER A 258 -11.06 13.29 23.91
N SER A 259 -10.54 12.24 24.53
CA SER A 259 -9.89 11.13 23.80
C SER A 259 -10.89 10.36 22.93
N ALA A 260 -12.12 10.16 23.39
CA ALA A 260 -13.18 9.52 22.59
C ALA A 260 -13.55 10.37 21.37
N GLN A 261 -13.62 11.70 21.52
CA GLN A 261 -13.87 12.62 20.40
C GLN A 261 -12.74 12.59 19.37
N GLN A 262 -11.47 12.54 19.81
CA GLN A 262 -10.34 12.40 18.89
C GLN A 262 -10.37 11.06 18.16
N THR A 263 -10.71 9.98 18.88
CA THR A 263 -10.88 8.65 18.25
C THR A 263 -11.94 8.69 17.15
N MET A 264 -13.07 9.34 17.39
CA MET A 264 -14.14 9.50 16.41
C MET A 264 -13.67 10.23 15.14
N GLN A 265 -12.87 11.29 15.27
CA GLN A 265 -12.30 12.00 14.12
C GLN A 265 -11.33 11.12 13.31
N ILE A 266 -10.50 10.33 14.00
CA ILE A 266 -9.57 9.40 13.33
C ILE A 266 -10.35 8.33 12.55
N VAL A 267 -11.37 7.76 13.17
CA VAL A 267 -12.22 6.72 12.57
C VAL A 267 -12.97 7.26 11.35
N GLU A 268 -13.46 8.49 11.41
CA GLU A 268 -14.09 9.16 10.27
C GLU A 268 -13.10 9.35 9.11
N GLY A 269 -11.85 9.77 9.39
CA GLY A 269 -10.78 9.84 8.39
C GLY A 269 -10.41 8.48 7.78
N ILE A 270 -10.51 7.39 8.57
CA ILE A 270 -10.32 6.02 8.04
C ILE A 270 -11.45 5.64 7.08
N ALA A 271 -12.71 5.94 7.43
CA ALA A 271 -13.86 5.68 6.57
C ALA A 271 -13.76 6.44 5.23
N ASP A 272 -13.41 7.72 5.26
CA ASP A 272 -13.20 8.55 4.07
C ASP A 272 -12.04 8.02 3.21
N SER A 273 -10.93 7.62 3.84
CA SER A 273 -9.79 7.04 3.14
C SER A 273 -10.16 5.71 2.46
N ALA A 274 -10.95 4.88 3.12
CA ALA A 274 -11.46 3.63 2.55
C ALA A 274 -12.39 3.91 1.35
N ALA A 275 -13.25 4.92 1.41
CA ALA A 275 -14.11 5.32 0.31
C ALA A 275 -13.28 5.76 -0.92
N ASN A 276 -12.27 6.60 -0.73
CA ASN A 276 -11.37 7.05 -1.80
C ASN A 276 -10.56 5.89 -2.41
N GLN A 277 -10.14 4.92 -1.58
CA GLN A 277 -9.47 3.71 -2.07
C GLN A 277 -10.41 2.84 -2.90
N ALA A 278 -11.67 2.70 -2.51
CA ALA A 278 -12.66 1.93 -3.26
C ALA A 278 -12.89 2.55 -4.66
N GLU A 279 -12.97 3.86 -4.78
CA GLU A 279 -13.07 4.56 -6.06
C GLU A 279 -11.84 4.32 -6.93
N SER A 280 -10.63 4.43 -6.35
CA SER A 280 -9.37 4.18 -7.06
C SER A 280 -9.26 2.75 -7.58
N LEU A 281 -9.70 1.75 -6.79
CA LEU A 281 -9.74 0.34 -7.20
C LEU A 281 -10.74 0.12 -8.35
N GLN A 282 -11.87 0.82 -8.35
CA GLN A 282 -12.85 0.74 -9.44
C GLN A 282 -12.25 1.28 -10.76
N GLN A 283 -11.48 2.35 -10.71
CA GLN A 283 -10.77 2.88 -11.89
C GLN A 283 -9.72 1.89 -12.41
N LEU A 284 -8.97 1.22 -11.50
CA LEU A 284 -7.98 0.20 -11.88
C LEU A 284 -8.60 -1.05 -12.55
N THR A 285 -9.86 -1.34 -12.28
CA THR A 285 -10.56 -2.48 -12.92
C THR A 285 -11.17 -2.13 -14.27
N GLN A 286 -11.29 -0.85 -14.61
CA GLN A 286 -11.84 -0.38 -15.89
C GLN A 286 -10.77 -0.07 -16.94
N GLY A 287 -9.53 0.11 -16.55
CA GLY A 287 -8.37 0.32 -17.45
C GLY A 287 -7.62 -0.95 -17.76
#